data_474f2005ff471b8bd4e2b04b5aa35834
#
_entry.id   474f2005ff471b8bd4e2b04b5aa35834
#
_cell.length_a   1.000
_cell.length_b   1.000
_cell.length_c   1.000
_cell.angle_alpha   90.00
_cell.angle_beta   90.00
_cell.angle_gamma   90.00
#
_symmetry.space_group_name_H-M   'P 1'
#
loop_
_entity.id
_entity.type
_entity.pdbx_description
1 polymer ?
#
loop_
_entity_poly.entity_id
_entity_poly.type
_entity_poly.pdbx_seq_one_letter_code
_entity_poly.pdbx_strand_id
1 'polypeptide(L)'
;MEPQLATSSPQSTPAPPSSEELQAELLDIPEPPEMPPAVTPPGYEDALAGAVKYVRAKRGGDLVGIILVGSGARRAVTAHSDIDLIALVKGPADGQEMIRVGDRLVDIRYGEHKTVAEDLAYSPRLAPLLRKGRILFDHEDIAAQLIAKAAQRFRQGPPSAGIHERIRLKAECLHWLGKVEDLRDKPNTAQYLLQLFFEDCVTAFFRTRGLWFTAPVDTLRFLASRDPALGELASQFLSAGTLHDRLTAGRRFADLLFRDIPLPPRVD
;
A
#
# COMPACT_ATOMS: atom_id res chain seq x y z
N MET A 1 44.28 -51.05 -15.89
CA MET A 1 44.43 -49.63 -15.72
C MET A 1 43.00 -49.06 -15.81
N GLU A 2 42.29 -49.07 -14.67
CA GLU A 2 40.89 -48.60 -14.60
C GLU A 2 40.86 -47.11 -14.29
N PRO A 3 39.98 -46.32 -14.89
CA PRO A 3 39.85 -44.91 -14.54
C PRO A 3 38.95 -44.72 -13.30
N GLN A 4 39.49 -44.07 -12.28
CA GLN A 4 38.76 -43.62 -11.08
C GLN A 4 37.76 -42.55 -11.45
N LEU A 5 36.49 -42.84 -11.21
CA LEU A 5 35.39 -41.87 -11.25
C LEU A 5 35.46 -40.92 -10.03
N ALA A 6 35.72 -39.65 -10.28
CA ALA A 6 35.67 -38.62 -9.26
C ALA A 6 34.21 -38.38 -8.87
N THR A 7 33.84 -38.70 -7.63
CA THR A 7 32.54 -38.32 -7.02
C THR A 7 32.54 -36.86 -6.65
N SER A 8 31.82 -36.06 -7.42
CA SER A 8 31.50 -34.66 -7.06
C SER A 8 30.43 -34.67 -5.95
N SER A 9 30.78 -34.11 -4.78
CA SER A 9 29.85 -33.89 -3.68
C SER A 9 28.76 -32.91 -4.09
N PRO A 10 27.49 -33.10 -3.70
CA PRO A 10 26.43 -32.15 -4.00
C PRO A 10 26.65 -30.85 -3.21
N GLN A 11 26.70 -29.74 -3.91
CA GLN A 11 26.69 -28.42 -3.29
C GLN A 11 25.35 -28.24 -2.55
N SER A 12 25.45 -28.04 -1.24
CA SER A 12 24.28 -27.72 -0.39
C SER A 12 23.69 -26.38 -0.80
N THR A 13 22.47 -26.39 -1.29
CA THR A 13 21.67 -25.17 -1.49
C THR A 13 21.49 -24.48 -0.13
N PRO A 14 21.78 -23.17 0.00
CA PRO A 14 21.58 -22.46 1.26
C PRO A 14 20.11 -22.51 1.66
N ALA A 15 19.86 -22.74 2.95
CA ALA A 15 18.50 -22.72 3.50
C ALA A 15 17.84 -21.36 3.26
N PRO A 16 16.52 -21.29 3.01
CA PRO A 16 15.82 -20.02 2.89
C PRO A 16 15.97 -19.23 4.20
N PRO A 17 16.13 -17.89 4.12
CA PRO A 17 16.31 -17.06 5.30
C PRO A 17 15.14 -17.21 6.28
N SER A 18 15.42 -17.19 7.56
CA SER A 18 14.43 -17.29 8.63
C SER A 18 13.50 -16.06 8.61
N SER A 19 12.30 -16.21 9.16
CA SER A 19 11.35 -15.08 9.28
C SER A 19 11.92 -13.91 10.09
N GLU A 20 12.88 -14.16 10.99
CA GLU A 20 13.57 -13.13 11.77
C GLU A 20 14.64 -12.41 10.94
N GLU A 21 15.38 -13.09 10.08
CA GLU A 21 16.34 -12.50 9.15
C GLU A 21 15.63 -11.64 8.10
N LEU A 22 14.50 -12.11 7.55
CA LEU A 22 13.67 -11.31 6.66
C LEU A 22 13.05 -10.09 7.35
N GLN A 23 12.72 -10.18 8.65
CA GLN A 23 12.24 -9.04 9.43
C GLN A 23 13.35 -8.05 9.76
N ALA A 24 14.57 -8.50 10.06
CA ALA A 24 15.72 -7.63 10.30
C ALA A 24 16.12 -6.87 9.03
N GLU A 25 16.12 -7.51 7.89
CA GLU A 25 16.35 -6.88 6.58
C GLU A 25 15.24 -5.88 6.20
N LEU A 26 13.99 -6.14 6.65
CA LEU A 26 12.84 -5.25 6.47
C LEU A 26 12.90 -4.00 7.37
N LEU A 27 13.62 -4.06 8.50
CA LEU A 27 13.78 -2.93 9.42
C LEU A 27 14.89 -1.96 8.99
N ASP A 28 15.85 -2.42 8.21
CA ASP A 28 17.03 -1.65 7.76
C ASP A 28 16.85 -1.00 6.39
N ILE A 29 15.59 -0.89 5.92
CA ILE A 29 15.31 -0.27 4.64
C ILE A 29 15.37 1.23 4.81
N PRO A 30 16.32 1.93 4.16
CA PRO A 30 16.31 3.37 4.13
C PRO A 30 14.97 3.84 3.55
N GLU A 31 14.29 4.70 4.30
CA GLU A 31 13.14 5.42 3.74
C GLU A 31 13.60 6.07 2.43
N PRO A 32 12.76 6.07 1.38
CA PRO A 32 13.10 6.77 0.17
C PRO A 32 13.47 8.21 0.53
N PRO A 33 14.52 8.79 -0.10
CA PRO A 33 14.99 10.11 0.25
C PRO A 33 13.80 11.07 0.29
N GLU A 34 13.67 11.80 1.40
CA GLU A 34 12.62 12.81 1.51
C GLU A 34 12.80 13.78 0.34
N MET A 35 11.77 13.89 -0.48
CA MET A 35 11.75 14.90 -1.52
C MET A 35 11.90 16.27 -0.83
N PRO A 36 12.65 17.21 -1.42
CA PRO A 36 12.74 18.56 -0.88
C PRO A 36 11.30 19.06 -0.62
N PRO A 37 11.06 19.78 0.48
CA PRO A 37 9.72 20.23 0.83
C PRO A 37 9.11 20.98 -0.35
N ALA A 38 8.03 20.42 -0.90
CA ALA A 38 7.30 21.09 -1.96
C ALA A 38 6.81 22.44 -1.43
N VAL A 39 6.92 23.48 -2.24
CA VAL A 39 6.34 24.77 -1.91
C VAL A 39 4.84 24.57 -1.71
N THR A 40 4.35 24.86 -0.49
CA THR A 40 2.93 24.70 -0.17
C THR A 40 2.12 25.59 -1.12
N PRO A 41 1.15 25.03 -1.88
CA PRO A 41 0.36 25.81 -2.80
C PRO A 41 -0.43 26.91 -2.07
N PRO A 42 -0.66 28.06 -2.72
CA PRO A 42 -1.44 29.16 -2.13
C PRO A 42 -2.81 28.68 -1.64
N GLY A 43 -3.25 29.21 -0.49
CA GLY A 43 -4.55 28.91 0.10
C GLY A 43 -4.65 27.54 0.81
N TYR A 44 -3.60 26.70 0.79
CA TYR A 44 -3.64 25.40 1.45
C TYR A 44 -3.76 25.52 2.97
N GLU A 45 -2.94 26.35 3.59
CA GLU A 45 -2.97 26.52 5.06
C GLU A 45 -4.26 27.20 5.55
N ASP A 46 -4.83 28.12 4.76
CA ASP A 46 -6.13 28.74 5.07
C ASP A 46 -7.26 27.69 4.99
N ALA A 47 -7.24 26.84 3.97
CA ALA A 47 -8.20 25.74 3.82
C ALA A 47 -8.06 24.73 4.96
N LEU A 48 -6.83 24.39 5.36
CA LEU A 48 -6.55 23.51 6.49
C LEU A 48 -7.09 24.11 7.81
N ALA A 49 -6.83 25.39 8.07
CA ALA A 49 -7.36 26.09 9.25
C ALA A 49 -8.89 26.12 9.25
N GLY A 50 -9.51 26.38 8.08
CA GLY A 50 -10.96 26.35 7.90
C GLY A 50 -11.55 24.95 8.17
N ALA A 51 -10.90 23.89 7.70
CA ALA A 51 -11.30 22.50 7.93
C ALA A 51 -11.23 22.13 9.42
N VAL A 52 -10.16 22.51 10.11
CA VAL A 52 -10.02 22.29 11.56
C VAL A 52 -11.14 23.03 12.33
N LYS A 53 -11.42 24.28 11.97
CA LYS A 53 -12.51 25.06 12.59
C LYS A 53 -13.87 24.38 12.38
N TYR A 54 -14.12 23.88 11.17
CA TYR A 54 -15.35 23.14 10.85
C TYR A 54 -15.52 21.89 11.72
N VAL A 55 -14.49 21.03 11.78
CA VAL A 55 -14.52 19.80 12.60
C VAL A 55 -14.77 20.12 14.07
N ARG A 56 -14.08 21.12 14.61
CA ARG A 56 -14.26 21.54 16.01
C ARG A 56 -15.66 22.06 16.29
N ALA A 57 -16.22 22.84 15.38
CA ALA A 57 -17.59 23.35 15.51
C ALA A 57 -18.63 22.22 15.43
N LYS A 58 -18.41 21.24 14.55
CA LYS A 58 -19.34 20.12 14.33
C LYS A 58 -19.34 19.13 15.49
N ARG A 59 -18.17 18.79 16.04
CA ARG A 59 -18.05 17.73 17.08
C ARG A 59 -17.98 18.25 18.51
N GLY A 60 -17.62 19.52 18.69
CA GLY A 60 -17.65 20.16 20.01
C GLY A 60 -16.91 19.37 21.09
N GLY A 61 -17.59 19.02 22.18
CA GLY A 61 -17.03 18.31 23.33
C GLY A 61 -16.67 16.85 23.10
N ASP A 62 -17.16 16.23 22.01
CA ASP A 62 -16.84 14.84 21.68
C ASP A 62 -15.49 14.71 20.98
N LEU A 63 -14.97 15.80 20.41
CA LEU A 63 -13.72 15.80 19.69
C LEU A 63 -12.52 15.66 20.64
N VAL A 64 -11.68 14.65 20.41
CA VAL A 64 -10.47 14.41 21.21
C VAL A 64 -9.17 14.51 20.42
N GLY A 65 -9.24 14.53 19.09
CA GLY A 65 -8.03 14.72 18.26
C GLY A 65 -8.37 15.06 16.82
N ILE A 66 -7.48 15.79 16.15
CA ILE A 66 -7.46 15.97 14.69
C ILE A 66 -6.05 15.69 14.22
N ILE A 67 -5.93 14.75 13.31
CA ILE A 67 -4.64 14.37 12.71
C ILE A 67 -4.73 14.62 11.20
N LEU A 68 -3.82 15.45 10.68
CA LEU A 68 -3.59 15.57 9.25
C LEU A 68 -2.78 14.36 8.79
N VAL A 69 -3.21 13.72 7.72
CA VAL A 69 -2.54 12.55 7.15
C VAL A 69 -2.25 12.78 5.65
N GLY A 70 -1.87 11.74 4.93
CA GLY A 70 -1.68 11.81 3.49
C GLY A 70 -0.55 12.72 3.02
N SER A 71 -0.74 13.42 1.92
CA SER A 71 0.24 14.30 1.29
C SER A 71 0.55 15.52 2.18
N GLY A 72 -0.44 16.04 2.87
CA GLY A 72 -0.31 17.20 3.77
C GLY A 72 0.62 16.93 4.96
N ALA A 73 0.51 15.77 5.58
CA ALA A 73 1.39 15.38 6.69
C ALA A 73 2.84 15.17 6.23
N ARG A 74 3.04 14.69 5.01
CA ARG A 74 4.35 14.43 4.41
C ARG A 74 5.01 15.65 3.76
N ARG A 75 4.35 16.82 3.79
CA ARG A 75 4.77 18.05 3.11
C ARG A 75 4.99 17.88 1.61
N ALA A 76 4.24 16.97 0.99
CA ALA A 76 4.29 16.64 -0.43
C ALA A 76 3.00 17.11 -1.15
N VAL A 77 2.55 18.31 -0.80
CA VAL A 77 1.29 18.91 -1.32
C VAL A 77 1.52 19.44 -2.72
N THR A 78 0.59 19.14 -3.63
CA THR A 78 0.53 19.69 -5.00
C THR A 78 -0.69 20.59 -5.18
N ALA A 79 -0.82 21.20 -6.36
CA ALA A 79 -1.97 22.01 -6.70
C ALA A 79 -3.31 21.26 -6.59
N HIS A 80 -3.31 19.96 -6.84
CA HIS A 80 -4.50 19.10 -6.81
C HIS A 80 -4.59 18.19 -5.58
N SER A 81 -3.71 18.38 -4.60
CA SER A 81 -3.80 17.62 -3.35
C SER A 81 -5.02 18.06 -2.54
N ASP A 82 -5.77 17.09 -2.06
CA ASP A 82 -6.78 17.24 -1.02
C ASP A 82 -6.16 17.39 0.38
N ILE A 83 -7.00 17.60 1.36
CA ILE A 83 -6.65 17.64 2.77
C ILE A 83 -7.29 16.43 3.44
N ASP A 84 -6.47 15.48 3.86
CA ASP A 84 -6.94 14.27 4.54
C ASP A 84 -6.87 14.46 6.06
N LEU A 85 -8.01 14.39 6.75
CA LEU A 85 -8.11 14.51 8.19
C LEU A 85 -8.68 13.24 8.83
N ILE A 86 -8.10 12.83 9.95
CA ILE A 86 -8.70 11.87 10.88
C ILE A 86 -9.12 12.64 12.12
N ALA A 87 -10.43 12.71 12.35
CA ALA A 87 -11.05 13.33 13.53
C ALA A 87 -11.39 12.22 14.55
N LEU A 88 -10.69 12.23 15.67
CA LEU A 88 -10.88 11.27 16.77
C LEU A 88 -11.97 11.79 17.70
N VAL A 89 -12.93 10.94 18.04
CA VAL A 89 -14.08 11.30 18.87
C VAL A 89 -14.26 10.31 20.03
N LYS A 90 -14.98 10.72 21.08
CA LYS A 90 -15.29 9.89 22.26
C LYS A 90 -16.45 8.90 22.05
N GLY A 91 -17.39 9.29 21.20
CA GLY A 91 -18.63 8.52 20.95
C GLY A 91 -18.70 7.95 19.55
N PRO A 92 -19.88 7.49 19.12
CA PRO A 92 -20.10 6.94 17.79
C PRO A 92 -19.58 7.87 16.68
N ALA A 93 -18.87 7.30 15.73
CA ALA A 93 -18.32 8.04 14.61
C ALA A 93 -19.35 8.19 13.49
N ASP A 94 -19.34 9.33 12.79
CA ASP A 94 -20.22 9.59 11.63
C ASP A 94 -19.69 9.01 10.31
N GLY A 95 -18.56 8.31 10.36
CA GLY A 95 -17.92 7.73 9.17
C GLY A 95 -17.03 8.73 8.42
N GLN A 96 -17.27 8.90 7.12
CA GLN A 96 -16.47 9.76 6.24
C GLN A 96 -17.31 10.89 5.68
N GLU A 97 -16.72 12.06 5.61
CA GLU A 97 -17.34 13.24 5.04
C GLU A 97 -16.36 13.96 4.11
N MET A 98 -16.85 14.38 2.96
CA MET A 98 -16.09 15.22 2.05
C MET A 98 -16.70 16.60 1.99
N ILE A 99 -15.90 17.63 2.32
CA ILE A 99 -16.32 19.04 2.26
C ILE A 99 -15.41 19.82 1.33
N ARG A 100 -15.80 21.07 1.06
CA ARG A 100 -14.99 22.00 0.30
C ARG A 100 -14.71 23.24 1.14
N VAL A 101 -13.43 23.59 1.28
CA VAL A 101 -12.99 24.81 1.96
C VAL A 101 -12.18 25.64 0.97
N GLY A 102 -12.73 26.78 0.54
CA GLY A 102 -12.20 27.48 -0.62
C GLY A 102 -12.26 26.59 -1.86
N ASP A 103 -11.13 26.46 -2.55
CA ASP A 103 -11.00 25.59 -3.73
C ASP A 103 -10.47 24.18 -3.42
N ARG A 104 -10.28 23.85 -2.13
CA ARG A 104 -9.72 22.57 -1.71
C ARG A 104 -10.79 21.57 -1.27
N LEU A 105 -10.64 20.34 -1.70
CA LEU A 105 -11.38 19.21 -1.13
C LEU A 105 -10.75 18.82 0.20
N VAL A 106 -11.59 18.49 1.16
CA VAL A 106 -11.18 18.00 2.48
C VAL A 106 -11.92 16.70 2.74
N ASP A 107 -11.19 15.62 2.88
CA ASP A 107 -11.70 14.31 3.30
C ASP A 107 -11.53 14.16 4.81
N ILE A 108 -12.62 14.02 5.53
CA ILE A 108 -12.64 13.90 6.98
C ILE A 108 -13.19 12.53 7.36
N ARG A 109 -12.33 11.71 7.98
CA ARG A 109 -12.75 10.45 8.58
C ARG A 109 -12.94 10.64 10.06
N TYR A 110 -14.17 10.40 10.53
CA TYR A 110 -14.49 10.36 11.94
C TYR A 110 -14.34 8.95 12.46
N GLY A 111 -13.61 8.81 13.56
CA GLY A 111 -13.41 7.50 14.19
C GLY A 111 -13.42 7.62 15.71
N GLU A 112 -14.12 6.71 16.39
CA GLU A 112 -13.93 6.56 17.82
C GLU A 112 -12.47 6.19 18.09
N HIS A 113 -11.80 6.96 18.97
CA HIS A 113 -10.36 6.81 19.17
C HIS A 113 -9.91 5.40 19.60
N LYS A 114 -10.77 4.65 20.34
CA LYS A 114 -10.49 3.27 20.74
C LYS A 114 -10.56 2.32 19.55
N THR A 115 -11.62 2.42 18.76
CA THR A 115 -11.81 1.62 17.53
C THR A 115 -10.70 1.85 16.53
N VAL A 116 -10.30 3.12 16.31
CA VAL A 116 -9.17 3.44 15.40
C VAL A 116 -7.86 2.82 15.92
N ALA A 117 -7.67 2.77 17.25
CA ALA A 117 -6.49 2.14 17.85
C ALA A 117 -6.50 0.59 17.72
N GLU A 118 -7.67 -0.03 17.72
CA GLU A 118 -7.85 -1.47 17.46
C GLU A 118 -7.65 -1.81 15.99
N ASP A 119 -8.15 -0.97 15.08
CA ASP A 119 -8.02 -1.13 13.63
C ASP A 119 -6.55 -1.13 13.15
N LEU A 120 -5.63 -0.57 13.92
CA LEU A 120 -4.19 -0.64 13.62
C LEU A 120 -3.69 -2.09 13.49
N ALA A 121 -4.31 -3.05 14.19
CA ALA A 121 -3.91 -4.45 14.13
C ALA A 121 -4.22 -5.10 12.78
N TYR A 122 -5.28 -4.66 12.11
CA TYR A 122 -5.84 -5.35 10.94
C TYR A 122 -5.69 -4.57 9.64
N SER A 123 -5.64 -3.22 9.72
CA SER A 123 -5.58 -2.38 8.52
C SER A 123 -4.17 -2.31 7.94
N PRO A 124 -3.96 -2.74 6.68
CA PRO A 124 -2.64 -2.70 6.04
C PRO A 124 -2.21 -1.28 5.63
N ARG A 125 -3.09 -0.28 5.78
CA ARG A 125 -2.82 1.12 5.39
C ARG A 125 -2.78 2.09 6.57
N LEU A 126 -3.44 1.76 7.70
CA LEU A 126 -3.66 2.71 8.78
C LEU A 126 -2.36 3.03 9.55
N ALA A 127 -1.55 2.01 9.86
CA ALA A 127 -0.29 2.22 10.57
C ALA A 127 0.71 3.08 9.75
N PRO A 128 0.98 2.80 8.45
CA PRO A 128 1.82 3.67 7.62
C PRO A 128 1.28 5.09 7.47
N LEU A 129 -0.04 5.26 7.44
CA LEU A 129 -0.69 6.56 7.31
C LEU A 129 -0.53 7.40 8.58
N LEU A 130 -0.93 6.84 9.73
CA LEU A 130 -0.94 7.54 11.02
C LEU A 130 0.45 7.82 11.58
N ARG A 131 1.44 6.93 11.40
CA ARG A 131 2.81 7.14 11.94
C ARG A 131 3.48 8.42 11.46
N LYS A 132 3.06 8.94 10.31
CA LYS A 132 3.53 10.20 9.70
C LYS A 132 2.50 11.33 9.87
N GLY A 133 1.46 11.11 10.66
CA GLY A 133 0.41 12.10 10.88
C GLY A 133 0.93 13.33 11.62
N ARG A 134 0.40 14.50 11.27
CA ARG A 134 0.63 15.76 11.96
C ARG A 134 -0.57 16.10 12.84
N ILE A 135 -0.34 16.28 14.13
CA ILE A 135 -1.39 16.63 15.09
C ILE A 135 -1.78 18.10 14.86
N LEU A 136 -3.07 18.34 14.68
CA LEU A 136 -3.66 19.66 14.54
C LEU A 136 -4.48 20.07 15.77
N PHE A 137 -5.02 19.07 16.48
CA PHE A 137 -5.67 19.21 17.77
C PHE A 137 -5.48 17.93 18.56
N ASP A 138 -5.24 18.05 19.87
CA ASP A 138 -5.09 16.91 20.77
C ASP A 138 -5.70 17.27 22.15
N HIS A 139 -6.44 16.34 22.70
CA HIS A 139 -6.99 16.42 24.04
C HIS A 139 -6.48 15.20 24.80
N GLU A 140 -5.82 15.45 25.94
CA GLU A 140 -5.26 14.40 26.79
C GLU A 140 -4.26 13.47 26.07
N ASP A 141 -3.50 14.01 25.10
CA ASP A 141 -2.49 13.28 24.32
C ASP A 141 -3.02 12.05 23.54
N ILE A 142 -4.35 11.98 23.28
CA ILE A 142 -4.98 10.83 22.60
C ILE A 142 -4.45 10.66 21.19
N ALA A 143 -4.31 11.75 20.43
CA ALA A 143 -3.77 11.68 19.07
C ALA A 143 -2.28 11.34 19.09
N ALA A 144 -1.51 11.87 20.02
CA ALA A 144 -0.09 11.56 20.18
C ALA A 144 0.13 10.08 20.52
N GLN A 145 -0.64 9.54 21.45
CA GLN A 145 -0.61 8.11 21.81
C GLN A 145 -0.99 7.20 20.62
N LEU A 146 -1.97 7.61 19.81
CA LEU A 146 -2.38 6.86 18.63
C LEU A 146 -1.26 6.84 17.57
N ILE A 147 -0.60 7.96 17.32
CA ILE A 147 0.55 8.03 16.40
C ILE A 147 1.71 7.16 16.90
N ALA A 148 1.99 7.18 18.21
CA ALA A 148 3.01 6.34 18.81
C ALA A 148 2.70 4.84 18.65
N LYS A 149 1.44 4.44 18.89
CA LYS A 149 0.97 3.06 18.64
C LYS A 149 1.10 2.69 17.16
N ALA A 150 0.74 3.60 16.24
CA ALA A 150 0.88 3.38 14.80
C ALA A 150 2.34 3.17 14.40
N ALA A 151 3.27 3.96 14.96
CA ALA A 151 4.70 3.80 14.73
C ALA A 151 5.23 2.46 15.28
N GLN A 152 4.78 2.03 16.45
CA GLN A 152 5.11 0.72 17.02
C GLN A 152 4.57 -0.41 16.14
N ARG A 153 3.29 -0.33 15.73
CA ARG A 153 2.66 -1.33 14.85
C ARG A 153 3.33 -1.42 13.49
N PHE A 154 3.76 -0.26 12.96
CA PHE A 154 4.49 -0.22 11.69
C PHE A 154 5.79 -1.03 11.76
N ARG A 155 6.56 -0.93 12.85
CA ARG A 155 7.79 -1.71 13.05
C ARG A 155 7.57 -3.22 13.11
N GLN A 156 6.39 -3.67 13.52
CA GLN A 156 6.02 -5.10 13.57
C GLN A 156 5.72 -5.71 12.20
N GLY A 157 5.65 -4.91 11.15
CA GLY A 157 5.24 -5.35 9.82
C GLY A 157 3.71 -5.49 9.67
N PRO A 158 3.19 -5.59 8.44
CA PRO A 158 1.76 -5.83 8.19
C PRO A 158 1.38 -7.26 8.55
N PRO A 159 0.07 -7.56 8.70
CA PRO A 159 -0.41 -8.93 8.80
C PRO A 159 0.06 -9.75 7.60
N SER A 160 0.75 -10.87 7.85
CA SER A 160 1.27 -11.74 6.78
C SER A 160 0.14 -12.49 6.08
N ALA A 161 0.23 -12.61 4.75
CA ALA A 161 -0.66 -13.47 3.99
C ALA A 161 -0.30 -14.95 4.23
N GLY A 162 -1.27 -15.73 4.70
CA GLY A 162 -1.13 -17.18 4.80
C GLY A 162 -1.07 -17.85 3.43
N ILE A 163 -0.67 -19.14 3.39
CA ILE A 163 -0.52 -19.87 2.12
C ILE A 163 -1.81 -19.91 1.29
N HIS A 164 -2.96 -20.08 1.91
CA HIS A 164 -4.25 -20.08 1.21
C HIS A 164 -4.57 -18.72 0.57
N GLU A 165 -4.28 -17.62 1.26
CA GLU A 165 -4.44 -16.27 0.71
C GLU A 165 -3.49 -16.04 -0.47
N ARG A 166 -2.23 -16.47 -0.38
CA ARG A 166 -1.25 -16.35 -1.46
C ARG A 166 -1.70 -17.13 -2.71
N ILE A 167 -2.19 -18.37 -2.52
CA ILE A 167 -2.72 -19.20 -3.62
C ILE A 167 -3.94 -18.51 -4.26
N ARG A 168 -4.86 -17.95 -3.45
CA ARG A 168 -6.03 -17.22 -3.93
C ARG A 168 -5.63 -16.00 -4.76
N LEU A 169 -4.72 -15.16 -4.26
CA LEU A 169 -4.21 -13.98 -4.98
C LEU A 169 -3.60 -14.35 -6.34
N LYS A 170 -2.80 -15.43 -6.38
CA LYS A 170 -2.26 -15.97 -7.63
C LYS A 170 -3.37 -16.39 -8.59
N ALA A 171 -4.33 -17.17 -8.11
CA ALA A 171 -5.43 -17.68 -8.93
C ALA A 171 -6.30 -16.55 -9.50
N GLU A 172 -6.60 -15.52 -8.71
CA GLU A 172 -7.36 -14.33 -9.14
C GLU A 172 -6.62 -13.56 -10.25
N CYS A 173 -5.33 -13.31 -10.09
CA CYS A 173 -4.53 -12.65 -11.12
C CYS A 173 -4.47 -13.48 -12.42
N LEU A 174 -4.24 -14.78 -12.33
CA LEU A 174 -4.22 -15.66 -13.52
C LEU A 174 -5.58 -15.77 -14.20
N HIS A 175 -6.67 -15.72 -13.43
CA HIS A 175 -8.02 -15.69 -13.98
C HIS A 175 -8.28 -14.44 -14.85
N TRP A 176 -7.79 -13.27 -14.46
CA TRP A 176 -7.87 -12.08 -15.30
C TRP A 176 -7.14 -12.27 -16.63
N LEU A 177 -5.92 -12.84 -16.60
CA LEU A 177 -5.16 -13.11 -17.82
C LEU A 177 -5.93 -14.06 -18.76
N GLY A 178 -6.55 -15.12 -18.23
CA GLY A 178 -7.41 -16.03 -19.00
C GLY A 178 -8.57 -15.29 -19.65
N LYS A 179 -9.28 -14.43 -18.90
CA LYS A 179 -10.37 -13.62 -19.46
C LYS A 179 -9.93 -12.65 -20.55
N VAL A 180 -8.73 -12.08 -20.43
CA VAL A 180 -8.18 -11.23 -21.49
C VAL A 180 -7.91 -12.01 -22.76
N GLU A 181 -7.42 -13.27 -22.62
CA GLU A 181 -7.25 -14.17 -23.78
C GLU A 181 -8.56 -14.44 -24.50
N ASP A 182 -9.62 -14.74 -23.75
CA ASP A 182 -10.95 -15.03 -24.29
C ASP A 182 -11.59 -13.83 -24.99
N LEU A 183 -11.14 -12.62 -24.67
CA LEU A 183 -11.73 -11.36 -25.15
C LEU A 183 -10.78 -10.55 -26.05
N ARG A 184 -9.83 -11.21 -26.72
CA ARG A 184 -8.89 -10.53 -27.63
C ARG A 184 -9.56 -9.82 -28.80
N ASP A 185 -10.71 -10.29 -29.23
CA ASP A 185 -11.56 -9.68 -30.26
C ASP A 185 -12.28 -8.40 -29.78
N LYS A 186 -12.26 -8.13 -28.45
CA LYS A 186 -12.85 -6.95 -27.81
C LYS A 186 -11.76 -6.10 -27.12
N PRO A 187 -10.92 -5.39 -27.87
CA PRO A 187 -9.68 -4.81 -27.37
C PRO A 187 -9.91 -3.83 -26.21
N ASN A 188 -10.96 -3.05 -26.21
CA ASN A 188 -11.26 -2.12 -25.12
C ASN A 188 -11.58 -2.83 -23.80
N THR A 189 -12.37 -3.92 -23.87
CA THR A 189 -12.67 -4.74 -22.70
C THR A 189 -11.43 -5.46 -22.21
N ALA A 190 -10.63 -6.03 -23.09
CA ALA A 190 -9.38 -6.69 -22.77
C ALA A 190 -8.38 -5.71 -22.09
N GLN A 191 -8.26 -4.48 -22.58
CA GLN A 191 -7.45 -3.43 -21.96
C GLN A 191 -7.92 -3.07 -20.54
N TYR A 192 -9.24 -2.96 -20.35
CA TYR A 192 -9.80 -2.69 -19.02
C TYR A 192 -9.50 -3.84 -18.04
N LEU A 193 -9.66 -5.10 -18.48
CA LEU A 193 -9.33 -6.26 -17.63
C LEU A 193 -7.84 -6.36 -17.31
N LEU A 194 -6.95 -5.95 -18.22
CA LEU A 194 -5.52 -5.87 -17.93
C LEU A 194 -5.20 -4.81 -16.89
N GLN A 195 -5.96 -3.72 -16.81
CA GLN A 195 -5.78 -2.73 -15.75
C GLN A 195 -6.16 -3.33 -14.39
N LEU A 196 -7.30 -4.02 -14.28
CA LEU A 196 -7.72 -4.72 -13.06
C LEU A 196 -6.69 -5.79 -12.65
N PHE A 197 -6.23 -6.58 -13.62
CA PHE A 197 -5.14 -7.54 -13.40
C PHE A 197 -3.90 -6.89 -12.77
N PHE A 198 -3.46 -5.75 -13.31
CA PHE A 198 -2.26 -5.08 -12.81
C PHE A 198 -2.44 -4.54 -11.39
N GLU A 199 -3.61 -3.98 -11.07
CA GLU A 199 -3.95 -3.52 -9.72
C GLU A 199 -3.97 -4.67 -8.71
N ASP A 200 -4.52 -5.83 -9.09
CA ASP A 200 -4.51 -7.04 -8.25
C ASP A 200 -3.10 -7.59 -8.08
N CYS A 201 -2.27 -7.58 -9.12
CA CYS A 201 -0.86 -7.97 -9.02
C CYS A 201 -0.06 -7.04 -8.09
N VAL A 202 -0.30 -5.73 -8.14
CA VAL A 202 0.32 -4.77 -7.21
C VAL A 202 -0.13 -5.07 -5.77
N THR A 203 -1.41 -5.33 -5.56
CA THR A 203 -1.95 -5.75 -4.25
C THR A 203 -1.28 -7.04 -3.77
N ALA A 204 -1.18 -8.04 -4.64
CA ALA A 204 -0.52 -9.31 -4.36
C ALA A 204 0.96 -9.14 -4.02
N PHE A 205 1.68 -8.23 -4.68
CA PHE A 205 3.07 -7.91 -4.36
C PHE A 205 3.24 -7.51 -2.90
N PHE A 206 2.43 -6.56 -2.41
CA PHE A 206 2.50 -6.13 -1.02
C PHE A 206 2.10 -7.25 -0.05
N ARG A 207 1.00 -7.94 -0.33
CA ARG A 207 0.45 -8.97 0.55
C ARG A 207 1.34 -10.21 0.66
N THR A 208 1.85 -10.72 -0.46
CA THR A 208 2.67 -11.94 -0.48
C THR A 208 4.05 -11.74 0.11
N ARG A 209 4.58 -10.51 0.07
CA ARG A 209 5.90 -10.15 0.60
C ARG A 209 5.85 -9.54 2.01
N GLY A 210 4.68 -9.46 2.64
CA GLY A 210 4.53 -8.86 3.97
C GLY A 210 4.97 -7.40 4.01
N LEU A 211 4.60 -6.62 3.00
CA LEU A 211 4.96 -5.21 2.88
C LEU A 211 3.75 -4.31 3.18
N TRP A 212 4.00 -3.18 3.84
CA TRP A 212 2.98 -2.16 4.00
C TRP A 212 2.66 -1.49 2.67
N PHE A 213 1.38 -1.24 2.42
CA PHE A 213 0.97 -0.46 1.25
C PHE A 213 1.52 0.96 1.31
N THR A 214 2.00 1.43 0.16
CA THR A 214 2.44 2.81 -0.04
C THR A 214 1.29 3.69 -0.56
N ALA A 215 1.52 5.00 -0.64
CA ALA A 215 0.62 5.87 -1.40
C ALA A 215 0.66 5.49 -2.90
N PRO A 216 -0.46 5.62 -3.63
CA PRO A 216 -0.51 5.26 -5.06
C PRO A 216 0.61 5.89 -5.90
N VAL A 217 0.94 7.16 -5.65
CA VAL A 217 2.00 7.89 -6.37
C VAL A 217 3.40 7.32 -6.13
N ASP A 218 3.61 6.59 -5.05
CA ASP A 218 4.89 5.99 -4.67
C ASP A 218 5.00 4.51 -5.03
N THR A 219 3.90 3.87 -5.40
CA THR A 219 3.77 2.41 -5.52
C THR A 219 4.76 1.82 -6.52
N LEU A 220 4.84 2.37 -7.73
CA LEU A 220 5.73 1.83 -8.77
C LEU A 220 7.21 2.04 -8.43
N ARG A 221 7.55 3.19 -7.87
CA ARG A 221 8.91 3.46 -7.40
C ARG A 221 9.30 2.51 -6.27
N PHE A 222 8.39 2.27 -5.32
CA PHE A 222 8.62 1.35 -4.23
C PHE A 222 8.78 -0.09 -4.72
N LEU A 223 7.91 -0.56 -5.63
CA LEU A 223 8.00 -1.88 -6.25
C LEU A 223 9.35 -2.06 -6.94
N ALA A 224 9.78 -1.11 -7.77
CA ALA A 224 11.06 -1.15 -8.47
C ALA A 224 12.27 -1.14 -7.51
N SER A 225 12.18 -0.41 -6.40
CA SER A 225 13.25 -0.40 -5.39
C SER A 225 13.40 -1.72 -4.63
N ARG A 226 12.29 -2.47 -4.50
CA ARG A 226 12.27 -3.78 -3.79
C ARG A 226 12.55 -4.95 -4.69
N ASP A 227 12.14 -4.87 -5.93
CA ASP A 227 12.32 -5.90 -6.93
C ASP A 227 12.52 -5.23 -8.29
N PRO A 228 13.77 -4.92 -8.66
CA PRO A 228 14.07 -4.24 -9.91
C PRO A 228 13.54 -4.99 -11.15
N ALA A 229 13.52 -6.32 -11.11
CA ALA A 229 13.02 -7.11 -12.24
C ALA A 229 11.49 -6.98 -12.39
N LEU A 230 10.73 -6.99 -11.29
CA LEU A 230 9.31 -6.67 -11.31
C LEU A 230 9.06 -5.20 -11.69
N GLY A 231 9.91 -4.27 -11.26
CA GLY A 231 9.83 -2.86 -11.63
C GLY A 231 9.96 -2.65 -13.13
N GLU A 232 10.90 -3.33 -13.77
CA GLU A 232 11.10 -3.29 -15.22
C GLU A 232 9.89 -3.87 -15.96
N LEU A 233 9.36 -5.01 -15.53
CA LEU A 233 8.17 -5.62 -16.12
C LEU A 233 6.92 -4.76 -15.94
N ALA A 234 6.77 -4.09 -14.80
CA ALA A 234 5.71 -3.11 -14.57
C ALA A 234 5.80 -1.93 -15.55
N SER A 235 7.00 -1.41 -15.77
CA SER A 235 7.25 -0.34 -16.74
C SER A 235 6.91 -0.79 -18.17
N GLN A 236 7.37 -1.98 -18.58
CA GLN A 236 7.03 -2.57 -19.88
C GLN A 236 5.52 -2.75 -20.05
N PHE A 237 4.82 -3.25 -19.04
CA PHE A 237 3.37 -3.41 -19.05
C PHE A 237 2.64 -2.07 -19.24
N LEU A 238 3.03 -1.05 -18.49
CA LEU A 238 2.37 0.26 -18.52
C LEU A 238 2.66 1.06 -19.79
N SER A 239 3.85 0.89 -20.37
CA SER A 239 4.27 1.59 -21.59
C SER A 239 3.94 0.85 -22.90
N ALA A 240 3.42 -0.39 -22.81
CA ALA A 240 3.12 -1.21 -23.98
C ALA A 240 2.08 -0.54 -24.90
N GLY A 241 2.42 -0.38 -26.17
CA GLY A 241 1.59 0.28 -27.18
C GLY A 241 0.49 -0.62 -27.74
N THR A 242 0.62 -1.96 -27.62
CA THR A 242 -0.36 -2.92 -28.15
C THR A 242 -0.92 -3.80 -27.02
N LEU A 243 -2.13 -4.34 -27.25
CA LEU A 243 -2.75 -5.33 -26.35
C LEU A 243 -1.86 -6.57 -26.20
N HIS A 244 -1.24 -7.01 -27.31
CA HIS A 244 -0.37 -8.18 -27.31
C HIS A 244 0.85 -7.99 -26.44
N ASP A 245 1.56 -6.86 -26.58
CA ASP A 245 2.77 -6.56 -25.80
C ASP A 245 2.43 -6.40 -24.31
N ARG A 246 1.30 -5.73 -24.01
CA ARG A 246 0.83 -5.57 -22.63
C ARG A 246 0.49 -6.90 -21.98
N LEU A 247 -0.22 -7.77 -22.69
CA LEU A 247 -0.53 -9.11 -22.20
C LEU A 247 0.72 -9.95 -21.99
N THR A 248 1.70 -9.87 -22.89
CA THR A 248 2.98 -10.57 -22.79
C THR A 248 3.76 -10.09 -21.56
N ALA A 249 3.87 -8.78 -21.37
CA ALA A 249 4.52 -8.22 -20.19
C ALA A 249 3.78 -8.61 -18.89
N GLY A 250 2.44 -8.57 -18.91
CA GLY A 250 1.61 -8.98 -17.78
C GLY A 250 1.82 -10.44 -17.37
N ARG A 251 1.91 -11.36 -18.31
CA ARG A 251 2.22 -12.77 -18.03
C ARG A 251 3.59 -12.93 -17.36
N ARG A 252 4.61 -12.30 -17.91
CA ARG A 252 5.97 -12.34 -17.35
C ARG A 252 6.02 -11.73 -15.95
N PHE A 253 5.23 -10.67 -15.72
CA PHE A 253 5.09 -10.06 -14.40
C PHE A 253 4.45 -11.03 -13.40
N ALA A 254 3.34 -11.70 -13.78
CA ALA A 254 2.68 -12.69 -12.94
C ALA A 254 3.57 -13.90 -12.65
N ASP A 255 4.26 -14.42 -13.66
CA ASP A 255 5.18 -15.56 -13.52
C ASP A 255 6.30 -15.26 -12.52
N LEU A 256 6.88 -14.06 -12.59
CA LEU A 256 7.93 -13.64 -11.66
C LEU A 256 7.37 -13.38 -10.26
N LEU A 257 6.24 -12.68 -10.15
CA LEU A 257 5.59 -12.34 -8.88
C LEU A 257 5.21 -13.57 -8.07
N PHE A 258 4.67 -14.59 -8.75
CA PHE A 258 4.10 -15.79 -8.13
C PHE A 258 4.96 -17.05 -8.29
N ARG A 259 6.24 -16.88 -8.64
CA ARG A 259 7.16 -18.01 -8.91
C ARG A 259 7.14 -19.09 -7.82
N ASP A 260 7.18 -18.66 -6.55
CA ASP A 260 7.28 -19.55 -5.39
C ASP A 260 5.92 -19.88 -4.75
N ILE A 261 4.81 -19.53 -5.41
CA ILE A 261 3.45 -19.78 -4.91
C ILE A 261 2.82 -20.89 -5.76
N PRO A 262 2.38 -22.00 -5.15
CA PRO A 262 1.74 -23.08 -5.91
C PRO A 262 0.39 -22.64 -6.51
N LEU A 263 -0.10 -23.39 -7.49
CA LEU A 263 -1.48 -23.31 -7.95
C LEU A 263 -2.43 -23.96 -6.93
N PRO A 264 -3.73 -23.64 -6.98
CA PRO A 264 -4.73 -24.36 -6.21
C PRO A 264 -4.64 -25.85 -6.46
N PRO A 265 -4.91 -26.72 -5.44
CA PRO A 265 -4.92 -28.17 -5.64
C PRO A 265 -5.99 -28.55 -6.68
N ARG A 266 -5.64 -29.46 -7.55
CA ARG A 266 -6.60 -30.03 -8.49
C ARG A 266 -7.43 -31.08 -7.75
N VAL A 267 -8.75 -31.00 -7.89
CA VAL A 267 -9.70 -32.00 -7.41
C VAL A 267 -10.21 -32.71 -8.66
N ASP A 268 -9.91 -34.01 -8.78
CA ASP A 268 -10.36 -34.86 -9.89
C ASP A 268 -11.76 -35.45 -9.60
#